data_1f06e7a417852794442ec25dad919745
#
_entry.id   1f06e7a417852794442ec25dad919745
#
_cell.length_a   1.000
_cell.length_b   1.000
_cell.length_c   1.000
_cell.angle_alpha   90.00
_cell.angle_beta   90.00
_cell.angle_gamma   90.00
#
_symmetry.space_group_name_H-M   'P 1'
#
loop_
_entity.id
_entity.type
_entity.pdbx_description
1 polymer ?
#
loop_
_entity_poly.entity_id
_entity_poly.type
_entity_poly.pdbx_seq_one_letter_code
_entity_poly.pdbx_strand_id
1 'polypeptide(L)'
;MEVTMKKKICQYLSDVLVEMPEEELLKLVEIPPEEKMGDLALPCFAMAKKMHKNPMQIASELVEKLNEQKEFLGIEKAENVGAYCNIHLKRDLFVKKCIEKSQTENYGVTQSGVGKTICMDYSSPNIAKNFHVGHLRTTVIGNSLYKIYQKLGYDVVRINHLGDWGTQFGKLIVAYKLWSSEELVK
;
A
#
# COMPACT_ATOMS: atom_id res chain seq x y z
N MET A 1 -3.91 -8.55 -0.42
CA MET A 1 -4.72 -9.76 -0.64
C MET A 1 -4.88 -10.07 -2.13
N GLU A 2 -5.21 -9.11 -2.93
CA GLU A 2 -5.07 -9.13 -4.38
C GLU A 2 -3.70 -9.68 -4.79
N VAL A 3 -2.62 -9.19 -4.17
CA VAL A 3 -1.25 -9.70 -4.35
C VAL A 3 -1.15 -11.22 -4.09
N THR A 4 -1.88 -11.77 -3.11
CA THR A 4 -1.83 -13.21 -2.78
C THR A 4 -2.59 -14.04 -3.81
N MET A 5 -3.75 -13.56 -4.30
CA MET A 5 -4.51 -14.23 -5.35
C MET A 5 -3.79 -14.14 -6.69
N LYS A 6 -3.31 -12.95 -7.04
CA LYS A 6 -2.46 -12.70 -8.21
C LYS A 6 -1.25 -13.65 -8.22
N LYS A 7 -0.54 -13.77 -7.09
CA LYS A 7 0.62 -14.67 -6.97
C LYS A 7 0.23 -16.13 -7.20
N LYS A 8 -0.86 -16.61 -6.60
CA LYS A 8 -1.33 -17.98 -6.79
C LYS A 8 -1.68 -18.30 -8.24
N ILE A 9 -2.34 -17.34 -8.93
CA ILE A 9 -2.68 -17.49 -10.36
C ILE A 9 -1.41 -17.49 -11.20
N CYS A 10 -0.46 -16.58 -10.96
CA CYS A 10 0.79 -16.52 -11.71
C CYS A 10 1.65 -17.76 -11.47
N GLN A 11 1.70 -18.30 -10.26
CA GLN A 11 2.40 -19.56 -9.97
C GLN A 11 1.79 -20.72 -10.76
N TYR A 12 0.47 -20.89 -10.74
CA TYR A 12 -0.20 -21.90 -11.53
C TYR A 12 0.10 -21.75 -13.03
N LEU A 13 0.01 -20.53 -13.55
CA LEU A 13 0.31 -20.27 -14.97
C LEU A 13 1.79 -20.54 -15.31
N SER A 14 2.72 -20.26 -14.40
CA SER A 14 4.15 -20.58 -14.59
C SER A 14 4.39 -22.09 -14.66
N ASP A 15 3.67 -22.88 -13.85
CA ASP A 15 3.76 -24.34 -13.88
C ASP A 15 3.23 -24.92 -15.18
N VAL A 16 2.26 -24.26 -15.79
CA VAL A 16 1.61 -24.68 -17.03
C VAL A 16 2.31 -24.14 -18.28
N LEU A 17 2.88 -22.95 -18.18
CA LEU A 17 3.60 -22.25 -19.26
C LEU A 17 5.09 -22.29 -18.96
N VAL A 18 5.76 -23.34 -19.42
CA VAL A 18 7.20 -23.58 -19.14
C VAL A 18 8.10 -22.40 -19.56
N GLU A 19 7.68 -21.63 -20.59
CA GLU A 19 8.44 -20.48 -21.10
C GLU A 19 8.25 -19.17 -20.30
N MET A 20 7.33 -19.14 -19.31
CA MET A 20 6.96 -17.92 -18.60
C MET A 20 7.14 -18.05 -17.08
N PRO A 21 8.27 -17.54 -16.52
CA PRO A 21 8.49 -17.57 -15.07
C PRO A 21 7.48 -16.73 -14.30
N GLU A 22 7.17 -17.14 -13.06
CA GLU A 22 6.22 -16.45 -12.16
C GLU A 22 6.51 -14.96 -12.01
N GLU A 23 7.77 -14.58 -11.84
CA GLU A 23 8.18 -13.18 -11.65
C GLU A 23 7.83 -12.30 -12.86
N GLU A 24 7.87 -12.87 -14.05
CA GLU A 24 7.56 -12.17 -15.28
C GLU A 24 6.05 -12.03 -15.45
N LEU A 25 5.30 -13.09 -15.19
CA LEU A 25 3.83 -13.06 -15.15
C LEU A 25 3.29 -12.06 -14.14
N LEU A 26 3.90 -11.99 -12.96
CA LEU A 26 3.54 -11.00 -11.94
C LEU A 26 3.69 -9.54 -12.39
N LYS A 27 4.66 -9.27 -13.26
CA LYS A 27 4.86 -7.93 -13.84
C LYS A 27 3.87 -7.62 -14.96
N LEU A 28 3.42 -8.65 -15.68
CA LEU A 28 2.49 -8.49 -16.81
C LEU A 28 1.03 -8.37 -16.37
N VAL A 29 0.63 -9.05 -15.28
CA VAL A 29 -0.75 -8.97 -14.80
C VAL A 29 -1.07 -7.56 -14.30
N GLU A 30 -2.10 -6.96 -14.85
CA GLU A 30 -2.59 -5.62 -14.56
C GLU A 30 -4.05 -5.63 -14.08
N ILE A 31 -4.51 -4.51 -13.55
CA ILE A 31 -5.91 -4.29 -13.19
C ILE A 31 -6.59 -3.63 -14.39
N PRO A 32 -7.66 -4.22 -14.95
CA PRO A 32 -8.37 -3.61 -16.05
C PRO A 32 -9.01 -2.28 -15.65
N PRO A 33 -9.17 -1.33 -16.59
CA PRO A 33 -9.70 0.01 -16.30
C PRO A 33 -11.19 0.03 -15.94
N GLU A 34 -11.95 -0.99 -16.33
CA GLU A 34 -13.38 -1.10 -16.06
C GLU A 34 -13.69 -2.38 -15.29
N GLU A 35 -14.47 -2.29 -14.21
CA GLU A 35 -14.84 -3.45 -13.36
C GLU A 35 -15.50 -4.61 -14.15
N LYS A 36 -16.26 -4.29 -15.21
CA LYS A 36 -16.87 -5.31 -16.05
C LYS A 36 -15.88 -6.18 -16.82
N MET A 37 -14.62 -5.73 -16.94
CA MET A 37 -13.54 -6.48 -17.60
C MET A 37 -12.84 -7.46 -16.67
N GLY A 38 -13.27 -7.57 -15.41
CA GLY A 38 -12.69 -8.45 -14.42
C GLY A 38 -11.81 -7.76 -13.39
N ASP A 39 -11.27 -8.55 -12.47
CA ASP A 39 -10.40 -8.07 -11.39
C ASP A 39 -8.92 -8.03 -11.81
N LEU A 40 -8.51 -8.92 -12.70
CA LEU A 40 -7.15 -9.02 -13.23
C LEU A 40 -7.18 -9.22 -14.74
N ALA A 41 -6.21 -8.67 -15.45
CA ALA A 41 -6.02 -8.85 -16.88
C ALA A 41 -4.57 -9.25 -17.20
N LEU A 42 -4.39 -10.19 -18.11
CA LEU A 42 -3.08 -10.63 -18.60
C LEU A 42 -2.96 -10.35 -20.09
N PRO A 43 -2.10 -9.40 -20.52
CA PRO A 43 -1.89 -9.05 -21.92
C PRO A 43 -1.06 -10.12 -22.63
N CYS A 44 -1.68 -10.94 -23.48
CA CYS A 44 -1.06 -12.08 -24.14
C CYS A 44 -0.11 -11.70 -25.29
N PHE A 45 -0.19 -10.46 -25.81
CA PHE A 45 0.74 -9.98 -26.83
C PHE A 45 2.18 -9.84 -26.29
N ALA A 46 2.37 -9.60 -25.01
CA ALA A 46 3.70 -9.57 -24.40
C ALA A 46 4.37 -10.96 -24.40
N MET A 47 3.58 -12.03 -24.38
CA MET A 47 4.05 -13.41 -24.37
C MET A 47 4.25 -13.99 -25.77
N ALA A 48 3.62 -13.40 -26.79
CA ALA A 48 3.60 -13.92 -28.16
C ALA A 48 4.99 -14.18 -28.76
N LYS A 49 5.95 -13.29 -28.47
CA LYS A 49 7.34 -13.44 -28.96
C LYS A 49 8.06 -14.64 -28.35
N LYS A 50 7.81 -14.92 -27.07
CA LYS A 50 8.45 -16.04 -26.35
C LYS A 50 7.82 -17.38 -26.70
N MET A 51 6.49 -17.39 -26.78
CA MET A 51 5.73 -18.60 -27.05
C MET A 51 5.62 -18.93 -28.55
N HIS A 52 6.10 -18.04 -29.43
CA HIS A 52 5.98 -18.18 -30.91
C HIS A 52 4.54 -18.50 -31.37
N LYS A 53 3.54 -17.96 -30.68
CA LYS A 53 2.11 -18.16 -30.93
C LYS A 53 1.36 -16.85 -31.18
N ASN A 54 0.20 -16.95 -31.79
CA ASN A 54 -0.70 -15.79 -31.92
C ASN A 54 -1.22 -15.37 -30.55
N PRO A 55 -1.20 -14.06 -30.18
CA PRO A 55 -1.69 -13.58 -28.88
C PRO A 55 -3.11 -14.00 -28.54
N MET A 56 -4.02 -14.06 -29.53
CA MET A 56 -5.40 -14.49 -29.31
C MET A 56 -5.50 -16.00 -28.98
N GLN A 57 -4.63 -16.81 -29.59
CA GLN A 57 -4.55 -18.25 -29.28
C GLN A 57 -4.03 -18.46 -27.86
N ILE A 58 -2.99 -17.70 -27.46
CA ILE A 58 -2.47 -17.74 -26.10
C ILE A 58 -3.58 -17.36 -25.09
N ALA A 59 -4.34 -16.29 -25.37
CA ALA A 59 -5.44 -15.88 -24.50
C ALA A 59 -6.50 -16.99 -24.35
N SER A 60 -6.87 -17.66 -25.44
CA SER A 60 -7.83 -18.76 -25.41
C SER A 60 -7.32 -19.98 -24.63
N GLU A 61 -6.06 -20.37 -24.84
CA GLU A 61 -5.42 -21.47 -24.10
C GLU A 61 -5.34 -21.17 -22.59
N LEU A 62 -5.01 -19.94 -22.21
CA LEU A 62 -4.98 -19.51 -20.80
C LEU A 62 -6.36 -19.53 -20.15
N VAL A 63 -7.36 -19.02 -20.86
CA VAL A 63 -8.75 -19.02 -20.40
C VAL A 63 -9.25 -20.43 -20.14
N GLU A 64 -9.00 -21.37 -21.04
CA GLU A 64 -9.37 -22.77 -20.88
C GLU A 64 -8.73 -23.37 -19.62
N LYS A 65 -7.42 -23.26 -19.48
CA LYS A 65 -6.66 -23.75 -18.32
C LYS A 65 -7.11 -23.13 -17.00
N LEU A 66 -7.35 -21.84 -16.96
CA LEU A 66 -7.82 -21.16 -15.77
C LEU A 66 -9.23 -21.60 -15.37
N ASN A 67 -10.11 -21.78 -16.34
CA ASN A 67 -11.48 -22.24 -16.07
C ASN A 67 -11.56 -23.69 -15.63
N GLU A 68 -10.64 -24.57 -16.07
CA GLU A 68 -10.49 -25.93 -15.55
C GLU A 68 -10.15 -25.97 -14.07
N GLN A 69 -9.37 -25.00 -13.59
CA GLN A 69 -8.88 -24.92 -12.20
C GLN A 69 -9.54 -23.80 -11.38
N LYS A 70 -10.69 -23.29 -11.82
CA LYS A 70 -11.35 -22.13 -11.21
C LYS A 70 -11.61 -22.26 -9.72
N GLU A 71 -12.04 -23.44 -9.25
CA GLU A 71 -12.31 -23.68 -7.82
C GLU A 71 -11.02 -23.61 -6.99
N PHE A 72 -9.95 -24.28 -7.45
CA PHE A 72 -8.65 -24.25 -6.80
C PHE A 72 -8.06 -22.85 -6.75
N LEU A 73 -8.15 -22.10 -7.86
CA LEU A 73 -7.59 -20.75 -7.96
C LEU A 73 -8.43 -19.69 -7.24
N GLY A 74 -9.71 -19.99 -6.96
CA GLY A 74 -10.66 -19.05 -6.34
C GLY A 74 -11.14 -17.97 -7.34
N ILE A 75 -11.23 -18.32 -8.59
CA ILE A 75 -11.78 -17.47 -9.66
C ILE A 75 -13.22 -17.90 -9.98
N GLU A 76 -14.03 -16.96 -10.40
CA GLU A 76 -15.40 -17.22 -10.87
C GLU A 76 -15.35 -17.69 -12.32
N LYS A 77 -14.65 -16.94 -13.17
CA LYS A 77 -14.42 -17.25 -14.58
C LYS A 77 -13.17 -16.55 -15.09
N ALA A 78 -12.63 -17.09 -16.17
CA ALA A 78 -11.71 -16.39 -17.05
C ALA A 78 -12.35 -16.25 -18.42
N GLU A 79 -12.13 -15.16 -19.13
CA GLU A 79 -12.64 -14.89 -20.47
C GLU A 79 -11.60 -14.13 -21.30
N ASN A 80 -11.60 -14.37 -22.62
CA ASN A 80 -10.72 -13.64 -23.51
C ASN A 80 -11.43 -12.44 -24.14
N VAL A 81 -10.80 -11.29 -24.12
CA VAL A 81 -11.23 -10.08 -24.81
C VAL A 81 -10.11 -9.66 -25.76
N GLY A 82 -10.21 -10.06 -27.02
CA GLY A 82 -9.12 -9.94 -27.97
C GLY A 82 -7.88 -10.72 -27.52
N ALA A 83 -6.76 -10.06 -27.36
CA ALA A 83 -5.49 -10.65 -26.91
C ALA A 83 -5.26 -10.50 -25.38
N TYR A 84 -6.32 -10.28 -24.61
CA TYR A 84 -6.28 -10.25 -23.13
C TYR A 84 -6.98 -11.47 -22.56
N CYS A 85 -6.40 -12.04 -21.51
CA CYS A 85 -7.06 -13.00 -20.64
C CYS A 85 -7.53 -12.25 -19.38
N ASN A 86 -8.83 -12.04 -19.26
CA ASN A 86 -9.47 -11.35 -18.16
C ASN A 86 -9.96 -12.36 -17.12
N ILE A 87 -9.72 -12.08 -15.84
CA ILE A 87 -9.96 -13.00 -14.74
C ILE A 87 -10.89 -12.33 -13.73
N HIS A 88 -12.01 -12.98 -13.41
CA HIS A 88 -12.98 -12.58 -12.41
C HIS A 88 -12.78 -13.43 -11.15
N LEU A 89 -12.54 -12.80 -10.02
CA LEU A 89 -12.35 -13.47 -8.73
C LEU A 89 -13.70 -13.84 -8.11
N LYS A 90 -13.78 -14.96 -7.39
CA LYS A 90 -14.94 -15.27 -6.56
C LYS A 90 -15.09 -14.24 -5.44
N ARG A 91 -16.10 -13.37 -5.53
CA ARG A 91 -16.32 -12.24 -4.60
C ARG A 91 -16.47 -12.69 -3.16
N ASP A 92 -17.23 -13.72 -2.90
CA ASP A 92 -17.46 -14.30 -1.57
C ASP A 92 -16.15 -14.77 -0.91
N LEU A 93 -15.33 -15.53 -1.64
CA LEU A 93 -14.03 -15.98 -1.18
C LEU A 93 -13.06 -14.81 -0.97
N PHE A 94 -13.09 -13.83 -1.87
CA PHE A 94 -12.26 -12.64 -1.75
C PHE A 94 -12.62 -11.85 -0.50
N VAL A 95 -13.90 -11.52 -0.30
CA VAL A 95 -14.41 -10.78 0.86
C VAL A 95 -14.12 -11.54 2.15
N LYS A 96 -14.41 -12.85 2.20
CA LYS A 96 -14.10 -13.68 3.37
C LYS A 96 -12.62 -13.58 3.77
N LYS A 97 -11.72 -13.79 2.83
CA LYS A 97 -10.26 -13.67 3.07
C LYS A 97 -9.84 -12.25 3.48
N CYS A 98 -10.52 -11.20 2.94
CA CYS A 98 -10.28 -9.82 3.34
C CYS A 98 -10.62 -9.61 4.81
N ILE A 99 -11.79 -10.07 5.24
CA ILE A 99 -12.24 -9.93 6.62
C ILE A 99 -11.33 -10.72 7.56
N GLU A 100 -11.08 -12.00 7.27
CA GLU A 100 -10.19 -12.85 8.07
C GLU A 100 -8.82 -12.21 8.26
N LYS A 101 -8.22 -11.69 7.18
CA LYS A 101 -6.91 -11.04 7.24
C LYS A 101 -6.93 -9.72 7.99
N SER A 102 -8.01 -8.92 7.84
CA SER A 102 -8.13 -7.63 8.53
C SER A 102 -8.26 -7.78 10.06
N GLN A 103 -8.72 -8.94 10.53
CA GLN A 103 -8.86 -9.25 11.96
C GLN A 103 -7.56 -9.76 12.59
N THR A 104 -6.50 -9.98 11.83
CA THR A 104 -5.20 -10.37 12.38
C THR A 104 -4.49 -9.18 13.02
N GLU A 105 -3.84 -9.39 14.17
CA GLU A 105 -3.07 -8.33 14.87
C GLU A 105 -2.01 -7.68 13.98
N ASN A 106 -1.41 -8.45 13.10
CA ASN A 106 -0.36 -8.00 12.19
C ASN A 106 -0.89 -7.48 10.84
N TYR A 107 -2.19 -7.15 10.75
CA TYR A 107 -2.73 -6.59 9.52
C TYR A 107 -2.03 -5.29 9.12
N GLY A 108 -1.54 -5.24 7.88
CA GLY A 108 -0.82 -4.10 7.34
C GLY A 108 0.66 -4.00 7.72
N VAL A 109 1.17 -4.90 8.57
CA VAL A 109 2.61 -4.99 8.86
C VAL A 109 3.35 -5.56 7.65
N THR A 110 4.43 -4.90 7.25
CA THR A 110 5.31 -5.36 6.16
C THR A 110 6.77 -5.28 6.59
N GLN A 111 7.66 -5.85 5.79
CA GLN A 111 9.10 -5.83 5.99
C GLN A 111 9.82 -4.84 5.05
N SER A 112 9.08 -3.98 4.34
CA SER A 112 9.63 -3.11 3.29
C SER A 112 10.58 -2.03 3.82
N GLY A 113 10.44 -1.68 5.09
CA GLY A 113 11.26 -0.68 5.79
C GLY A 113 12.38 -1.24 6.66
N VAL A 114 12.52 -2.57 6.79
CA VAL A 114 13.53 -3.17 7.68
C VAL A 114 14.94 -2.72 7.31
N GLY A 115 15.70 -2.28 8.33
CA GLY A 115 17.05 -1.75 8.16
C GLY A 115 17.10 -0.32 7.63
N LYS A 116 15.96 0.39 7.51
CA LYS A 116 15.89 1.78 7.07
C LYS A 116 15.33 2.65 8.19
N THR A 117 15.97 3.79 8.43
CA THR A 117 15.54 4.79 9.41
C THR A 117 14.91 5.99 8.71
N ILE A 118 13.78 6.47 9.22
CA ILE A 118 13.12 7.70 8.79
C ILE A 118 13.13 8.69 9.95
N CYS A 119 13.64 9.89 9.70
CA CYS A 119 13.57 11.00 10.65
C CYS A 119 12.40 11.91 10.28
N MET A 120 11.50 12.18 11.23
CA MET A 120 10.29 12.96 11.02
C MET A 120 10.20 14.09 12.05
N ASP A 121 10.16 15.32 11.57
CA ASP A 121 9.86 16.50 12.39
C ASP A 121 8.38 16.86 12.22
N TYR A 122 7.64 16.89 13.33
CA TYR A 122 6.23 17.28 13.32
C TYR A 122 5.76 17.79 14.68
N SER A 123 4.65 18.48 14.70
CA SER A 123 4.10 19.14 15.90
C SER A 123 4.93 20.31 16.42
N SER A 124 5.94 20.77 15.73
CA SER A 124 6.96 21.74 16.13
C SER A 124 6.40 23.17 16.28
N PRO A 125 5.57 23.48 17.32
CA PRO A 125 4.98 24.80 17.51
C PRO A 125 5.98 25.77 18.13
N ASN A 126 5.71 27.07 17.93
CA ASN A 126 6.37 28.11 18.71
C ASN A 126 5.67 28.23 20.07
N ILE A 127 6.40 28.03 21.17
CA ILE A 127 5.85 28.04 22.54
C ILE A 127 5.39 29.43 23.01
N ALA A 128 5.83 30.51 22.34
CA ALA A 128 5.40 31.87 22.62
C ALA A 128 4.08 32.26 21.92
N LYS A 129 3.43 31.33 21.23
CA LYS A 129 2.15 31.54 20.54
C LYS A 129 1.09 30.55 21.02
N ASN A 130 -0.16 31.00 21.00
CA ASN A 130 -1.27 30.11 21.31
C ASN A 130 -1.34 28.96 20.29
N PHE A 131 -1.55 27.75 20.81
CA PHE A 131 -1.79 26.58 19.99
C PHE A 131 -3.14 26.70 19.28
N HIS A 132 -3.18 26.43 17.99
CA HIS A 132 -4.40 26.55 17.18
C HIS A 132 -4.59 25.33 16.26
N VAL A 133 -5.74 25.29 15.58
CA VAL A 133 -6.13 24.15 14.72
C VAL A 133 -5.08 23.76 13.65
N GLY A 134 -4.30 24.73 13.17
CA GLY A 134 -3.20 24.46 12.24
C GLY A 134 -2.11 23.57 12.85
N HIS A 135 -1.74 23.82 14.12
CA HIS A 135 -0.79 22.98 14.85
C HIS A 135 -1.36 21.58 15.14
N LEU A 136 -2.65 21.51 15.53
CA LEU A 136 -3.33 20.23 15.74
C LEU A 136 -3.30 19.38 14.46
N ARG A 137 -3.61 19.99 13.32
CA ARG A 137 -3.58 19.30 12.02
C ARG A 137 -2.21 18.70 11.71
N THR A 138 -1.14 19.48 11.85
CA THR A 138 0.23 18.98 11.58
C THR A 138 0.62 17.87 12.54
N THR A 139 0.23 17.97 13.81
CA THR A 139 0.45 16.95 14.84
C THR A 139 -0.25 15.63 14.48
N VAL A 140 -1.53 15.69 14.10
CA VAL A 140 -2.32 14.49 13.73
C VAL A 140 -1.77 13.84 12.47
N ILE A 141 -1.45 14.63 11.44
CA ILE A 141 -0.87 14.12 10.19
C ILE A 141 0.49 13.44 10.47
N GLY A 142 1.39 14.12 11.18
CA GLY A 142 2.71 13.58 11.51
C GLY A 142 2.62 12.29 12.31
N ASN A 143 1.76 12.22 13.32
CA ASN A 143 1.55 11.00 14.09
C ASN A 143 0.93 9.85 13.26
N SER A 144 0.05 10.16 12.31
CA SER A 144 -0.52 9.17 11.40
C SER A 144 0.56 8.58 10.49
N LEU A 145 1.39 9.43 9.90
CA LEU A 145 2.52 8.99 9.07
C LEU A 145 3.51 8.15 9.89
N TYR A 146 3.83 8.57 11.11
CA TYR A 146 4.67 7.79 12.03
C TYR A 146 4.15 6.35 12.19
N LYS A 147 2.85 6.20 12.52
CA LYS A 147 2.22 4.88 12.69
C LYS A 147 2.24 4.04 11.41
N ILE A 148 2.07 4.68 10.24
CA ILE A 148 2.14 4.00 8.95
C ILE A 148 3.55 3.47 8.71
N TYR A 149 4.58 4.30 8.86
CA TYR A 149 5.96 3.87 8.66
C TYR A 149 6.40 2.79 9.65
N GLN A 150 5.96 2.85 10.91
CA GLN A 150 6.18 1.76 11.86
C GLN A 150 5.58 0.44 11.35
N LYS A 151 4.34 0.45 10.86
CA LYS A 151 3.71 -0.75 10.29
C LYS A 151 4.41 -1.28 9.04
N LEU A 152 5.07 -0.41 8.30
CA LEU A 152 5.88 -0.79 7.13
C LEU A 152 7.27 -1.33 7.52
N GLY A 153 7.61 -1.37 8.81
CA GLY A 153 8.85 -1.93 9.33
C GLY A 153 10.03 -0.97 9.37
N TYR A 154 9.79 0.34 9.17
CA TYR A 154 10.84 1.36 9.35
C TYR A 154 11.13 1.62 10.82
N ASP A 155 12.40 1.92 11.13
CA ASP A 155 12.78 2.58 12.36
C ASP A 155 12.49 4.08 12.22
N VAL A 156 11.63 4.65 13.11
CA VAL A 156 11.17 6.02 12.97
C VAL A 156 11.59 6.88 14.13
N VAL A 157 12.52 7.79 13.87
CA VAL A 157 12.97 8.84 14.81
C VAL A 157 12.02 10.03 14.70
N ARG A 158 11.38 10.38 15.82
CA ARG A 158 10.45 11.52 15.90
C ARG A 158 11.13 12.71 16.52
N ILE A 159 11.04 13.84 15.88
CA ILE A 159 11.53 15.12 16.35
C ILE A 159 10.34 16.04 16.59
N ASN A 160 10.36 16.76 17.69
CA ASN A 160 9.48 17.87 17.98
C ASN A 160 10.35 19.09 18.32
N HIS A 161 10.73 19.83 17.29
CA HIS A 161 11.56 21.01 17.44
C HIS A 161 10.70 22.21 17.84
N LEU A 162 10.61 22.46 19.14
CA LEU A 162 9.86 23.60 19.66
C LEU A 162 10.57 24.91 19.34
N GLY A 163 9.82 25.87 18.78
CA GLY A 163 10.33 27.21 18.53
C GLY A 163 10.44 28.00 19.85
N ASP A 164 11.66 28.27 20.30
CA ASP A 164 11.96 28.96 21.55
C ASP A 164 12.81 30.24 21.35
N TRP A 165 12.98 30.67 20.12
CA TRP A 165 13.82 31.80 19.73
C TRP A 165 13.04 32.91 19.00
N GLY A 166 13.53 34.16 19.16
CA GLY A 166 13.03 35.30 18.41
C GLY A 166 12.45 36.42 19.29
N THR A 167 12.01 37.51 18.66
CA THR A 167 11.52 38.73 19.33
C THR A 167 10.39 38.47 20.34
N GLN A 168 9.54 37.46 20.10
CA GLN A 168 8.44 37.14 21.01
C GLN A 168 8.93 36.62 22.35
N PHE A 169 10.03 35.83 22.37
CA PHE A 169 10.66 35.36 23.60
C PHE A 169 11.32 36.51 24.35
N GLY A 170 11.92 37.46 23.64
CA GLY A 170 12.42 38.69 24.27
C GLY A 170 11.28 39.45 24.99
N LYS A 171 10.12 39.55 24.38
CA LYS A 171 8.91 40.18 25.02
C LYS A 171 8.44 39.38 26.23
N LEU A 172 8.41 38.04 26.17
CA LEU A 172 8.07 37.18 27.29
C LEU A 172 9.07 37.32 28.45
N ILE A 173 10.36 37.38 28.20
CA ILE A 173 11.38 37.59 29.21
C ILE A 173 11.20 38.94 29.90
N VAL A 174 10.93 40.00 29.15
CA VAL A 174 10.62 41.34 29.72
C VAL A 174 9.36 41.30 30.55
N ALA A 175 8.29 40.71 30.03
CA ALA A 175 7.03 40.57 30.77
C ALA A 175 7.19 39.76 32.05
N TYR A 176 7.92 38.65 32.02
CA TYR A 176 8.26 37.86 33.19
C TYR A 176 8.98 38.68 34.26
N LYS A 177 10.03 39.43 33.86
CA LYS A 177 10.81 40.28 34.79
C LYS A 177 10.01 41.41 35.40
N LEU A 178 9.04 41.96 34.66
CA LEU A 178 8.26 43.12 35.13
C LEU A 178 7.01 42.74 35.94
N TRP A 179 6.36 41.60 35.61
CA TRP A 179 5.02 41.29 36.09
C TRP A 179 4.87 39.88 36.67
N SER A 180 5.91 39.10 36.73
CA SER A 180 5.85 37.72 37.24
C SER A 180 6.88 37.46 38.33
N SER A 181 6.71 36.36 39.05
CA SER A 181 7.68 35.85 40.03
C SER A 181 7.81 34.32 39.85
N GLU A 182 8.87 33.73 40.42
CA GLU A 182 9.07 32.26 40.39
C GLU A 182 7.91 31.49 41.06
N GLU A 183 7.18 32.12 41.99
CA GLU A 183 6.04 31.53 42.69
C GLU A 183 4.80 31.45 41.81
N LEU A 184 4.65 32.32 40.79
CA LEU A 184 3.53 32.35 39.85
C LEU A 184 3.71 31.41 38.68
N VAL A 185 4.89 30.83 38.50
CA VAL A 185 5.22 29.95 37.36
C VAL A 185 5.33 28.49 37.79
N LYS A 186 5.21 28.21 39.08
CA LYS A 186 5.10 26.85 39.63
C LYS A 186 3.65 26.37 39.59
#